data_435a85e0754c6555faac0970497c2a82
#
_entry.id   435a85e0754c6555faac0970497c2a82
#
_cell.length_a   1.000
_cell.length_b   1.000
_cell.length_c   1.000
_cell.angle_alpha   90.00
_cell.angle_beta   90.00
_cell.angle_gamma   90.00
#
_symmetry.space_group_name_H-M   'P 1'
#
loop_
_entity.id
_entity.type
_entity.pdbx_description
1 polymer ?
#
loop_
_entity_poly.entity_id
_entity_poly.type
_entity_poly.pdbx_seq_one_letter_code
_entity_poly.pdbx_strand_id
1 'polypeptide(L)'
;HFLHGEFPTSPPVTLGHEFSGIVEAVGSEVTGFQPGMRVTADPNIFCGRCPACQGGLVNHCQNWKALGLALDGGFAEHAVVPQTQAVELPLSLHPEHGAFCEPLACCLHAVDMAGIKPGDAVDVLA
;
A
#
# COMPACT_ATOMS: atom_id res chain seq x y z
N HIS A 1 -16.54 -7.49 -1.65
CA HIS A 1 -15.74 -8.06 -2.75
C HIS A 1 -15.19 -9.46 -2.41
N PHE A 2 -14.48 -9.63 -1.25
CA PHE A 2 -13.97 -10.95 -0.82
C PHE A 2 -15.08 -12.01 -0.65
N LEU A 3 -16.14 -11.66 0.10
CA LEU A 3 -17.26 -12.57 0.36
C LEU A 3 -18.02 -12.97 -0.91
N HIS A 4 -17.90 -12.18 -1.96
CA HIS A 4 -18.53 -12.43 -3.26
C HIS A 4 -17.60 -13.08 -4.28
N GLY A 5 -16.34 -13.38 -3.91
CA GLY A 5 -15.36 -14.00 -4.79
C GLY A 5 -14.87 -13.13 -5.95
N GLU A 6 -15.03 -11.81 -5.83
CA GLU A 6 -14.63 -10.84 -6.88
C GLU A 6 -13.12 -10.65 -6.92
N PHE A 7 -12.43 -10.89 -5.79
CA PHE A 7 -10.97 -10.88 -5.73
C PHE A 7 -10.42 -12.28 -5.43
N PRO A 8 -9.39 -12.73 -6.14
CA PRO A 8 -8.72 -13.98 -5.84
C PRO A 8 -7.99 -13.86 -4.50
N THR A 9 -8.43 -14.64 -3.52
CA THR A 9 -7.78 -14.76 -2.23
C THR A 9 -7.46 -16.21 -1.94
N SER A 10 -6.47 -16.45 -1.13
CA SER A 10 -6.10 -17.80 -0.67
C SER A 10 -6.18 -17.85 0.86
N PRO A 11 -7.39 -18.06 1.42
CA PRO A 11 -7.53 -18.20 2.87
C PRO A 11 -6.72 -19.38 3.43
N PRO A 12 -6.19 -19.28 4.66
CA PRO A 12 -6.37 -18.16 5.58
C PRO A 12 -5.49 -16.96 5.21
N VAL A 13 -6.03 -15.73 5.30
CA VAL A 13 -5.30 -14.48 5.09
C VAL A 13 -5.86 -13.39 6.01
N THR A 14 -4.99 -12.62 6.64
CA THR A 14 -5.37 -11.41 7.38
C THR A 14 -5.67 -10.30 6.39
N LEU A 15 -6.87 -9.75 6.42
CA LEU A 15 -7.30 -8.68 5.51
C LEU A 15 -6.73 -7.31 5.93
N GLY A 16 -7.00 -6.28 5.11
CA GLY A 16 -6.69 -4.88 5.38
C GLY A 16 -5.38 -4.44 4.73
N HIS A 17 -5.48 -3.47 3.84
CA HIS A 17 -4.33 -2.92 3.09
C HIS A 17 -4.13 -1.42 3.31
N GLU A 18 -5.06 -0.77 3.99
CA GLU A 18 -5.01 0.66 4.36
C GLU A 18 -4.66 0.76 5.84
N PHE A 19 -3.38 0.77 6.19
CA PHE A 19 -2.95 0.79 7.58
C PHE A 19 -1.66 1.59 7.80
N SER A 20 -1.45 1.97 9.03
CA SER A 20 -0.20 2.54 9.52
C SER A 20 0.11 1.98 10.89
N GLY A 21 1.34 2.13 11.33
CA GLY A 21 1.75 1.61 12.63
C GLY A 21 3.08 2.16 13.09
N ILE A 22 3.57 1.57 14.17
CA ILE A 22 4.90 1.84 14.70
C ILE A 22 5.74 0.59 14.49
N VAL A 23 6.93 0.78 13.94
CA VAL A 23 7.90 -0.32 13.79
C VAL A 23 8.24 -0.87 15.18
N GLU A 24 7.94 -2.13 15.40
CA GLU A 24 8.27 -2.83 16.64
C GLU A 24 9.64 -3.51 16.56
N ALA A 25 9.89 -4.18 15.44
CA ALA A 25 11.14 -4.88 15.17
C ALA A 25 11.48 -4.84 13.68
N VAL A 26 12.75 -5.02 13.37
CA VAL A 26 13.25 -5.11 11.99
C VAL A 26 14.09 -6.36 11.82
N GLY A 27 14.07 -6.94 10.62
CA GLY A 27 14.95 -8.04 10.26
C GLY A 27 16.42 -7.60 10.15
N SER A 28 17.35 -8.54 10.21
CA SER A 28 18.81 -8.27 10.18
C SER A 28 19.29 -7.56 8.91
N GLU A 29 18.58 -7.74 7.80
CA GLU A 29 18.93 -7.16 6.50
C GLU A 29 18.24 -5.81 6.23
N VAL A 30 17.37 -5.36 7.15
CA VAL A 30 16.64 -4.10 6.99
C VAL A 30 17.57 -2.92 7.25
N THR A 31 17.54 -1.96 6.34
CA THR A 31 18.26 -0.69 6.45
C THR A 31 17.29 0.48 6.32
N GLY A 32 17.54 1.58 7.03
CA GLY A 32 16.72 2.79 6.95
C GLY A 32 15.48 2.80 7.86
N PHE A 33 15.13 1.68 8.49
CA PHE A 33 14.05 1.60 9.48
C PHE A 33 14.57 1.09 10.82
N GLN A 34 13.96 1.55 11.89
CA GLN A 34 14.28 1.12 13.27
C GLN A 34 13.03 1.14 14.15
N PRO A 35 13.02 0.37 15.24
CA PRO A 35 11.93 0.39 16.20
C PRO A 35 11.60 1.81 16.67
N GLY A 36 10.31 2.12 16.78
CA GLY A 36 9.78 3.43 17.15
C GLY A 36 9.43 4.34 15.97
N MET A 37 9.89 4.06 14.76
CA MET A 37 9.51 4.83 13.56
C MET A 37 8.03 4.61 13.21
N ARG A 38 7.37 5.67 12.75
CA ARG A 38 6.00 5.59 12.24
C ARG A 38 6.04 5.31 10.76
N VAL A 39 5.23 4.35 10.31
CA VAL A 39 5.19 3.91 8.92
C VAL A 39 3.77 3.66 8.45
N THR A 40 3.56 3.83 7.16
CA THR A 40 2.46 3.22 6.42
C THR A 40 3.04 2.24 5.40
N ALA A 41 2.19 1.50 4.72
CA ALA A 41 2.61 0.54 3.72
C ALA A 41 2.01 0.85 2.35
N ASP A 42 2.82 0.77 1.29
CA ASP A 42 2.31 0.50 -0.05
C ASP A 42 1.96 -0.99 -0.09
N PRO A 43 0.69 -1.36 -0.23
CA PRO A 43 0.29 -2.76 -0.22
C PRO A 43 0.77 -3.54 -1.45
N ASN A 44 1.18 -2.85 -2.52
CA ASN A 44 1.47 -3.45 -3.81
C ASN A 44 2.88 -4.06 -3.86
N ILE A 45 2.97 -5.37 -3.99
CA ILE A 45 4.22 -6.09 -4.12
C ILE A 45 4.39 -6.57 -5.55
N PHE A 46 5.40 -6.06 -6.22
CA PHE A 46 5.73 -6.40 -7.60
C PHE A 46 7.04 -7.21 -7.68
N CYS A 47 7.17 -8.03 -8.71
CA CYS A 47 8.29 -8.99 -8.79
C CYS A 47 9.61 -8.38 -9.25
N GLY A 48 9.64 -7.17 -9.79
CA GLY A 48 10.82 -6.45 -10.27
C GLY A 48 11.46 -7.01 -11.55
N ARG A 49 11.03 -8.17 -12.06
CA ARG A 49 11.73 -8.92 -13.12
C ARG A 49 10.90 -9.26 -14.36
N CYS A 50 9.57 -9.11 -14.32
CA CYS A 50 8.74 -9.31 -15.52
C CYS A 50 8.88 -8.13 -16.48
N PRO A 51 8.49 -8.29 -17.75
CA PRO A 51 8.62 -7.22 -18.76
C PRO A 51 7.97 -5.90 -18.33
N ALA A 52 6.80 -5.95 -17.68
CA ALA A 52 6.12 -4.76 -17.19
C ALA A 52 6.96 -4.05 -16.11
N CYS A 53 7.48 -4.78 -15.13
CA CYS A 53 8.35 -4.20 -14.09
C CYS A 53 9.63 -3.60 -14.68
N GLN A 54 10.26 -4.29 -15.61
CA GLN A 54 11.47 -3.81 -16.28
C GLN A 54 11.20 -2.57 -17.15
N GLY A 55 9.97 -2.45 -17.66
CA GLY A 55 9.50 -1.27 -18.39
C GLY A 55 8.99 -0.13 -17.50
N GLY A 56 9.10 -0.23 -16.15
CA GLY A 56 8.63 0.78 -15.22
C GLY A 56 7.11 0.78 -14.94
N LEU A 57 6.39 -0.19 -15.51
CA LEU A 57 4.93 -0.34 -15.36
C LEU A 57 4.63 -1.36 -14.26
N VAL A 58 5.07 -1.08 -13.03
CA VAL A 58 5.00 -2.03 -11.89
C VAL A 58 3.56 -2.40 -11.51
N ASN A 59 2.60 -1.51 -11.74
CA ASN A 59 1.16 -1.75 -11.56
C ASN A 59 0.59 -2.80 -12.54
N HIS A 60 1.30 -3.13 -13.62
CA HIS A 60 0.99 -4.21 -14.55
C HIS A 60 1.83 -5.48 -14.32
N CYS A 61 2.39 -5.62 -13.11
CA CYS A 61 3.22 -6.78 -12.79
C CYS A 61 2.45 -8.10 -12.96
N GLN A 62 3.02 -9.02 -13.72
CA GLN A 62 2.42 -10.34 -13.97
C GLN A 62 2.36 -11.23 -12.73
N ASN A 63 3.19 -10.95 -11.72
CA ASN A 63 3.26 -11.67 -10.45
C ASN A 63 2.90 -10.74 -9.29
N TRP A 64 2.01 -9.79 -9.53
CA TRP A 64 1.54 -8.86 -8.52
C TRP A 64 0.87 -9.58 -7.35
N LYS A 65 1.17 -9.12 -6.15
CA LYS A 65 0.51 -9.52 -4.91
C LYS A 65 0.21 -8.26 -4.10
N ALA A 66 -0.71 -8.38 -3.13
CA ALA A 66 -0.96 -7.29 -2.21
C ALA A 66 -1.08 -7.77 -0.77
N LEU A 67 -0.58 -6.95 0.14
CA LEU A 67 -0.85 -7.07 1.57
C LEU A 67 -2.36 -6.93 1.80
N GLY A 68 -2.91 -7.74 2.68
CA GLY A 68 -4.34 -7.74 2.99
C GLY A 68 -5.25 -8.35 1.93
N LEU A 69 -4.68 -8.91 0.83
CA LEU A 69 -5.39 -9.61 -0.23
C LEU A 69 -4.82 -11.01 -0.48
N ALA A 70 -3.59 -11.09 -0.94
CA ALA A 70 -2.88 -12.34 -1.23
C ALA A 70 -1.81 -12.66 -0.18
N LEU A 71 -1.45 -11.70 0.64
CA LEU A 71 -0.55 -11.79 1.78
C LEU A 71 -1.23 -11.14 2.98
N ASP A 72 -0.80 -11.51 4.18
CA ASP A 72 -1.35 -10.95 5.40
C ASP A 72 -1.22 -9.42 5.44
N GLY A 73 -2.28 -8.76 5.88
CA GLY A 73 -2.44 -7.32 5.97
C GLY A 73 -2.55 -6.79 7.39
N GLY A 74 -3.17 -5.61 7.53
CA GLY A 74 -3.16 -4.81 8.75
C GLY A 74 -4.36 -4.98 9.69
N PHE A 75 -5.34 -5.87 9.42
CA PHE A 75 -6.42 -6.13 10.39
C PHE A 75 -5.94 -7.07 11.50
N ALA A 76 -4.86 -6.68 12.16
CA ALA A 76 -4.21 -7.40 13.23
C ALA A 76 -3.45 -6.42 14.14
N GLU A 77 -3.03 -6.90 15.31
CA GLU A 77 -2.19 -6.12 16.22
C GLU A 77 -0.79 -5.86 15.63
N HIS A 78 -0.32 -6.80 14.79
CA HIS A 78 0.97 -6.73 14.11
C HIS A 78 0.83 -7.12 12.64
N ALA A 79 1.62 -6.47 11.79
CA ALA A 79 1.74 -6.80 10.37
C ALA A 79 3.20 -6.87 9.98
N VAL A 80 3.52 -7.73 9.01
CA VAL A 80 4.86 -7.82 8.42
C VAL A 80 4.85 -7.09 7.08
N VAL A 81 5.71 -6.09 6.94
CA VAL A 81 5.82 -5.28 5.73
C VAL A 81 7.24 -5.39 5.18
N PRO A 82 7.42 -5.75 3.89
CA PRO A 82 8.73 -5.64 3.26
C PRO A 82 9.25 -4.21 3.33
N GLN A 83 10.54 -4.02 3.61
CA GLN A 83 11.10 -2.67 3.74
C GLN A 83 10.90 -1.81 2.48
N THR A 84 10.84 -2.42 1.30
CA THR A 84 10.60 -1.75 0.02
C THR A 84 9.19 -1.18 -0.12
N GLN A 85 8.26 -1.65 0.69
CA GLN A 85 6.87 -1.21 0.76
C GLN A 85 6.58 -0.33 1.97
N ALA A 86 7.51 -0.25 2.93
CA ALA A 86 7.35 0.62 4.08
C ALA A 86 7.66 2.07 3.71
N VAL A 87 6.81 2.99 4.13
CA VAL A 87 6.97 4.44 3.91
C VAL A 87 6.97 5.13 5.27
N GLU A 88 8.04 5.86 5.55
CA GLU A 88 8.15 6.62 6.80
C GLU A 88 7.13 7.76 6.85
N LEU A 89 6.48 7.90 7.99
CA LEU A 89 5.54 8.98 8.28
C LEU A 89 6.20 10.03 9.19
N PRO A 90 5.92 11.33 8.96
CA PRO A 90 6.39 12.39 9.84
C PRO A 90 5.90 12.18 11.28
N LEU A 91 6.74 12.49 12.26
CA LEU A 91 6.36 12.41 13.69
C LEU A 91 5.19 13.33 14.05
N SER A 92 4.94 14.38 13.26
CA SER A 92 3.80 15.29 13.42
C SER A 92 2.47 14.67 12.97
N LEU A 93 2.50 13.61 12.15
CA LEU A 93 1.29 12.95 11.66
C LEU A 93 0.82 11.92 12.70
N HIS A 94 -0.46 12.02 13.10
CA HIS A 94 -1.06 11.01 13.97
C HIS A 94 -1.14 9.67 13.21
N PRO A 95 -0.81 8.53 13.86
CA PRO A 95 -0.81 7.23 13.17
C PRO A 95 -2.11 6.91 12.45
N GLU A 96 -3.27 7.19 13.04
CA GLU A 96 -4.58 6.96 12.40
C GLU A 96 -4.73 7.68 11.05
N HIS A 97 -4.12 8.86 10.90
CA HIS A 97 -4.12 9.58 9.63
C HIS A 97 -3.18 8.94 8.60
N GLY A 98 -2.17 8.22 9.06
CA GLY A 98 -1.25 7.49 8.18
C GLY A 98 -1.93 6.38 7.37
N ALA A 99 -3.02 5.80 7.87
CA ALA A 99 -3.80 4.81 7.15
C ALA A 99 -4.48 5.37 5.88
N PHE A 100 -4.71 6.69 5.83
CA PHE A 100 -5.27 7.35 4.64
C PHE A 100 -4.25 7.56 3.51
N CYS A 101 -2.97 7.30 3.73
CA CYS A 101 -1.97 7.48 2.68
C CYS A 101 -2.25 6.62 1.45
N GLU A 102 -2.70 5.38 1.65
CA GLU A 102 -3.00 4.46 0.56
C GLU A 102 -4.19 4.95 -0.29
N PRO A 103 -5.41 5.14 0.25
CA PRO A 103 -6.54 5.58 -0.57
C PRO A 103 -6.35 7.00 -1.12
N LEU A 104 -5.64 7.88 -0.41
CA LEU A 104 -5.32 9.22 -0.91
C LEU A 104 -4.36 9.15 -2.11
N ALA A 105 -3.40 8.23 -2.11
CA ALA A 105 -2.51 8.03 -3.24
C ALA A 105 -3.27 7.60 -4.50
N CYS A 106 -4.28 6.74 -4.37
CA CYS A 106 -5.17 6.37 -5.46
C CYS A 106 -5.95 7.58 -6.01
N CYS A 107 -6.49 8.41 -5.11
CA CYS A 107 -7.21 9.63 -5.51
C CYS A 107 -6.29 10.62 -6.24
N LEU A 108 -5.09 10.86 -5.72
CA LEU A 108 -4.11 11.76 -6.34
C LEU A 108 -3.70 11.25 -7.72
N HIS A 109 -3.43 9.96 -7.84
CA HIS A 109 -3.10 9.36 -9.12
C HIS A 109 -4.23 9.53 -10.15
N ALA A 110 -5.48 9.36 -9.75
CA ALA A 110 -6.64 9.57 -10.62
C ALA A 110 -6.73 11.02 -11.11
N VAL A 111 -6.51 12.01 -10.23
CA VAL A 111 -6.49 13.44 -10.57
C VAL A 111 -5.35 13.74 -11.54
N ASP A 112 -4.15 13.21 -11.29
CA ASP A 112 -2.99 13.39 -12.16
C ASP A 112 -3.22 12.79 -13.56
N MET A 113 -3.77 11.58 -13.61
CA MET A 113 -4.08 10.90 -14.88
C MET A 113 -5.16 11.62 -15.68
N ALA A 114 -6.13 12.24 -15.02
CA ALA A 114 -7.17 13.05 -15.65
C ALA A 114 -6.65 14.41 -16.13
N GLY A 115 -5.47 14.83 -15.69
CA GLY A 115 -4.88 16.13 -16.05
C GLY A 115 -5.63 17.34 -15.47
N ILE A 116 -6.38 17.14 -14.39
CA ILE A 116 -7.19 18.17 -13.73
C ILE A 116 -6.27 19.25 -13.15
N LYS A 117 -6.65 20.50 -13.38
CA LYS A 117 -5.91 21.68 -12.90
C LYS A 117 -6.73 22.48 -11.90
N PRO A 118 -6.09 23.25 -11.02
CA PRO A 118 -6.79 24.18 -10.14
C PRO A 118 -7.68 25.14 -10.95
N GLY A 119 -8.98 25.18 -10.61
CA GLY A 119 -10.00 25.99 -11.26
C GLY A 119 -10.82 25.27 -12.34
N ASP A 120 -10.48 24.01 -12.67
CA ASP A 120 -11.30 23.21 -13.57
C ASP A 120 -12.64 22.84 -12.90
N ALA A 121 -13.69 22.78 -13.70
CA ALA A 121 -14.96 22.19 -13.30
C ALA A 121 -14.91 20.68 -13.59
N VAL A 122 -15.22 19.87 -12.59
CA VAL A 122 -15.12 18.42 -12.66
C VAL A 122 -16.42 17.76 -12.17
N ASP A 123 -16.95 16.85 -12.98
CA ASP A 123 -18.05 15.97 -12.57
C ASP A 123 -17.47 14.59 -12.19
N VAL A 124 -17.88 14.09 -11.02
CA VAL A 124 -17.51 12.72 -10.57
C VAL A 124 -18.76 11.85 -10.68
N LEU A 125 -18.66 10.85 -11.53
CA LEU A 125 -19.73 9.84 -11.72
C LEU A 125 -19.29 8.56 -11.00
N ALA A 126 -20.05 8.14 -9.97
CA ALA A 126 -19.78 6.96 -9.15
C ALA A 126 -20.99 6.03 -9.09
#